data_a6a75928e71107a7abb71af49b2d1ee8
#
_entry.id   a6a75928e71107a7abb71af49b2d1ee8
#
_cell.length_a   1.000
_cell.length_b   1.000
_cell.length_c   1.000
_cell.angle_alpha   90.00
_cell.angle_beta   90.00
_cell.angle_gamma   90.00
#
_symmetry.space_group_name_H-M   'P 1'
#
loop_
_entity.id
_entity.type
_entity.pdbx_description
1 polymer ?
#
loop_
_entity_poly.entity_id
_entity_poly.type
_entity_poly.pdbx_seq_one_letter_code
_entity_poly.pdbx_strand_id
1 'polypeptide(L)'
;PDTGEIAFYDFYGGNLAGIREKFSYLKELGVTAIYLNPIFESCTNHRYSTADYHRVDPFLGTNEEFAAFCRAAKDEGLAVILDGVFSHTGADSIYFNRFGHYDSVGAYQSKESPYYSWYRFKEYPNDYESWWGVMDLPNVEETEPSYMDFVIHNDDSVLRYWMRQGISGWRLDVVDELPAAFLRDFYKTLKEENPEAVLIGEVWEDASNKISYGEQREYLCGYELDSAMNYALRTIAVDFIMGRKEGRRMLAEMTHLIENYPPEHFYAMLNLIGSHDIERILTVLAKDADTNTLSAEDIAKKRLHLLLAWQMTMPGAPCIYYGDEAGVTGGKDPDNRRTYPWGHEDEEILSWTKELTGLRRRSDALRTGRFIPLYADGDVFAYARSIEGGRDIFGQKKEDGFFIIAMNKNTTSLRTVSVYTNGLAYGELTNALYPRMKPIRTINSRFTLTLPPLSAVILKGQETRKKRAGVLLHPTSLPSAGGNGDLGPNAYRFIDFLKTAGQSLWQILPLTPPLMGDSPYLARSAFAGN
;
A
#
# COMPACT_ATOMS: atom_id res chain seq x y z
N PRO A 1 19.25 1.34 26.01
CA PRO A 1 19.42 2.65 25.40
C PRO A 1 20.37 3.54 26.17
N ASP A 2 20.45 3.44 27.51
CA ASP A 2 21.34 4.28 28.33
C ASP A 2 22.83 3.98 28.13
N THR A 3 23.16 2.78 27.67
CA THR A 3 24.56 2.36 27.38
C THR A 3 24.94 2.55 25.91
N GLY A 4 23.98 2.75 25.02
CA GLY A 4 24.19 2.80 23.55
C GLY A 4 24.48 1.43 22.92
N GLU A 5 24.39 0.34 23.68
CA GLU A 5 24.59 -1.02 23.19
C GLU A 5 23.27 -1.58 22.62
N ILE A 6 23.37 -2.37 21.56
CA ILE A 6 22.23 -3.07 20.97
C ILE A 6 21.93 -4.31 21.80
N ALA A 7 20.69 -4.41 22.32
CA ALA A 7 20.28 -5.48 23.21
C ALA A 7 19.30 -6.44 22.51
N PHE A 8 19.79 -7.34 21.68
CA PHE A 8 18.98 -8.34 20.96
C PHE A 8 18.35 -9.40 21.87
N TYR A 9 18.76 -9.45 23.12
CA TYR A 9 18.27 -10.41 24.11
C TYR A 9 17.38 -9.76 25.18
N ASP A 10 17.02 -8.49 25.01
CA ASP A 10 16.08 -7.80 25.89
C ASP A 10 14.64 -8.01 25.41
N PHE A 11 13.80 -8.54 26.30
CA PHE A 11 12.38 -8.83 26.04
C PHE A 11 11.49 -7.95 26.91
N TYR A 12 10.43 -7.39 26.33
CA TYR A 12 9.52 -6.47 27.03
C TYR A 12 8.23 -7.11 27.54
N GLY A 13 8.05 -8.42 27.37
CA GLY A 13 6.93 -9.18 27.95
C GLY A 13 5.57 -9.02 27.27
N GLY A 14 5.48 -8.35 26.12
CA GLY A 14 4.28 -8.36 25.28
C GLY A 14 4.02 -9.76 24.73
N ASN A 15 2.75 -10.19 24.67
CA ASN A 15 2.35 -11.53 24.25
C ASN A 15 1.00 -11.54 23.51
N LEU A 16 0.57 -12.72 23.03
CA LEU A 16 -0.69 -12.89 22.31
C LEU A 16 -1.91 -12.51 23.14
N ALA A 17 -1.90 -12.80 24.45
CA ALA A 17 -2.97 -12.42 25.35
C ALA A 17 -3.11 -10.90 25.45
N GLY A 18 -1.99 -10.18 25.56
CA GLY A 18 -1.96 -8.73 25.60
C GLY A 18 -2.50 -8.09 24.30
N ILE A 19 -2.19 -8.65 23.12
CA ILE A 19 -2.77 -8.17 21.85
C ILE A 19 -4.29 -8.40 21.86
N ARG A 20 -4.75 -9.56 22.32
CA ARG A 20 -6.20 -9.89 22.40
C ARG A 20 -6.96 -8.90 23.29
N GLU A 21 -6.40 -8.46 24.41
CA GLU A 21 -6.96 -7.41 25.26
C GLU A 21 -7.15 -6.08 24.54
N LYS A 22 -6.40 -5.83 23.46
CA LYS A 22 -6.43 -4.59 22.68
C LYS A 22 -7.26 -4.68 21.39
N PHE A 23 -8.01 -5.74 21.16
CA PHE A 23 -8.87 -5.86 19.98
C PHE A 23 -9.89 -4.72 19.86
N SER A 24 -10.47 -4.27 20.96
CA SER A 24 -11.39 -3.12 20.97
C SER A 24 -10.69 -1.85 20.48
N TYR A 25 -9.48 -1.57 20.97
CA TYR A 25 -8.66 -0.45 20.51
C TYR A 25 -8.37 -0.54 19.00
N LEU A 26 -7.92 -1.71 18.53
CA LEU A 26 -7.61 -1.92 17.11
C LEU A 26 -8.83 -1.72 16.21
N LYS A 27 -10.00 -2.19 16.65
CA LYS A 27 -11.28 -1.97 15.94
C LYS A 27 -11.69 -0.50 15.91
N GLU A 28 -11.53 0.22 17.00
CA GLU A 28 -11.79 1.67 17.07
C GLU A 28 -10.83 2.43 16.14
N LEU A 29 -9.56 2.01 16.09
CA LEU A 29 -8.58 2.54 15.14
C LEU A 29 -8.93 2.21 13.67
N GLY A 30 -9.85 1.27 13.43
CA GLY A 30 -10.30 0.89 12.10
C GLY A 30 -9.51 -0.25 11.46
N VAL A 31 -8.69 -0.96 12.23
CA VAL A 31 -7.93 -2.13 11.80
C VAL A 31 -8.85 -3.26 11.39
N THR A 32 -8.51 -3.95 10.30
CA THR A 32 -9.20 -5.14 9.78
C THR A 32 -8.27 -6.35 9.64
N ALA A 33 -6.96 -6.14 9.72
CA ALA A 33 -5.97 -7.20 9.72
C ALA A 33 -4.82 -6.84 10.66
N ILE A 34 -4.27 -7.85 11.32
CA ILE A 34 -3.08 -7.76 12.17
C ILE A 34 -1.96 -8.54 11.46
N TYR A 35 -0.91 -7.84 11.05
CA TYR A 35 0.32 -8.46 10.59
C TYR A 35 1.27 -8.57 11.79
N LEU A 36 1.63 -9.78 12.15
CA LEU A 36 2.55 -10.08 13.25
C LEU A 36 3.96 -10.28 12.68
N ASN A 37 4.95 -9.57 13.21
CA ASN A 37 6.35 -9.93 13.04
C ASN A 37 6.57 -11.37 13.51
N PRO A 38 7.73 -12.03 13.23
CA PRO A 38 7.91 -13.46 13.52
C PRO A 38 7.50 -13.84 14.94
N ILE A 39 6.70 -14.89 15.04
CA ILE A 39 6.19 -15.42 16.32
C ILE A 39 6.79 -16.76 16.72
N PHE A 40 7.61 -17.36 15.84
CA PHE A 40 8.17 -18.67 16.06
C PHE A 40 9.29 -18.65 17.11
N GLU A 41 9.51 -19.79 17.76
CA GLU A 41 10.58 -19.95 18.74
C GLU A 41 11.90 -19.44 18.18
N SER A 42 12.59 -18.62 18.95
CA SER A 42 13.86 -18.00 18.58
C SER A 42 14.65 -17.59 19.81
N CYS A 43 15.98 -17.60 19.71
CA CYS A 43 16.85 -17.11 20.77
C CYS A 43 16.95 -15.57 20.80
N THR A 44 16.50 -14.86 19.76
CA THR A 44 16.58 -13.39 19.66
C THR A 44 15.23 -12.71 19.87
N ASN A 45 15.23 -11.47 20.36
CA ASN A 45 14.02 -10.70 20.60
C ASN A 45 13.28 -10.31 19.31
N HIS A 46 13.98 -10.20 18.17
CA HIS A 46 13.38 -9.90 16.86
C HIS A 46 12.77 -11.15 16.19
N ARG A 47 13.16 -12.35 16.59
CA ARG A 47 12.67 -13.67 16.14
C ARG A 47 12.88 -13.99 14.66
N TYR A 48 13.66 -13.19 13.91
CA TYR A 48 14.06 -13.54 12.55
C TYR A 48 15.07 -14.69 12.50
N SER A 49 15.67 -15.09 13.62
CA SER A 49 16.49 -16.30 13.77
C SER A 49 15.63 -17.49 14.22
N THR A 50 14.76 -17.98 13.35
CA THR A 50 13.79 -19.05 13.66
C THR A 50 14.49 -20.31 14.15
N ALA A 51 14.07 -20.80 15.31
CA ALA A 51 14.59 -22.03 15.92
C ALA A 51 13.68 -23.24 15.69
N ASP A 52 12.35 -23.05 15.73
CA ASP A 52 11.35 -24.07 15.41
C ASP A 52 10.15 -23.42 14.73
N TYR A 53 9.93 -23.76 13.46
CA TYR A 53 8.82 -23.22 12.66
C TYR A 53 7.43 -23.72 13.09
N HIS A 54 7.35 -24.83 13.85
CA HIS A 54 6.07 -25.39 14.30
C HIS A 54 5.72 -24.99 15.73
N ARG A 55 6.50 -24.11 16.34
CA ARG A 55 6.31 -23.71 17.74
C ARG A 55 6.25 -22.21 17.89
N VAL A 56 5.21 -21.72 18.56
CA VAL A 56 5.15 -20.33 19.03
C VAL A 56 6.25 -20.11 20.07
N ASP A 57 6.92 -18.97 20.00
CA ASP A 57 7.91 -18.57 21.01
C ASP A 57 7.26 -18.55 22.40
N PRO A 58 7.86 -19.24 23.40
CA PRO A 58 7.28 -19.35 24.74
C PRO A 58 7.02 -18.01 25.44
N PHE A 59 7.74 -16.94 25.08
CA PHE A 59 7.46 -15.60 25.59
C PHE A 59 6.18 -14.99 25.03
N LEU A 60 5.70 -15.48 23.87
CA LEU A 60 4.48 -15.00 23.24
C LEU A 60 3.26 -15.83 23.63
N GLY A 61 3.44 -17.11 23.95
CA GLY A 61 2.38 -18.04 24.29
C GLY A 61 2.64 -19.45 23.80
N THR A 62 1.55 -20.22 23.61
CA THR A 62 1.59 -21.59 23.08
C THR A 62 0.87 -21.66 21.72
N ASN A 63 1.00 -22.80 21.02
CA ASN A 63 0.29 -23.05 19.78
C ASN A 63 -1.24 -23.05 19.98
N GLU A 64 -1.72 -23.59 21.11
CA GLU A 64 -3.13 -23.61 21.47
C GLU A 64 -3.68 -22.20 21.75
N GLU A 65 -2.88 -21.38 22.44
CA GLU A 65 -3.20 -19.96 22.68
C GLU A 65 -3.23 -19.17 21.37
N PHE A 66 -2.31 -19.44 20.44
CA PHE A 66 -2.32 -18.83 19.10
C PHE A 66 -3.57 -19.22 18.31
N ALA A 67 -3.94 -20.50 18.29
CA ALA A 67 -5.17 -20.95 17.65
C ALA A 67 -6.42 -20.28 18.27
N ALA A 68 -6.44 -20.12 19.59
CA ALA A 68 -7.50 -19.39 20.30
C ALA A 68 -7.50 -17.90 19.97
N PHE A 69 -6.31 -17.29 19.80
CA PHE A 69 -6.14 -15.90 19.36
C PHE A 69 -6.71 -15.70 17.95
N CYS A 70 -6.38 -16.57 16.99
CA CYS A 70 -6.91 -16.50 15.62
C CYS A 70 -8.42 -16.62 15.57
N ARG A 71 -9.02 -17.55 16.36
CA ARG A 71 -10.47 -17.65 16.47
C ARG A 71 -11.09 -16.37 17.03
N ALA A 72 -10.55 -15.85 18.12
CA ALA A 72 -11.05 -14.62 18.73
C ALA A 72 -10.90 -13.41 17.79
N ALA A 73 -9.79 -13.30 17.04
CA ALA A 73 -9.58 -12.27 16.04
C ALA A 73 -10.65 -12.36 14.93
N LYS A 74 -10.91 -13.55 14.43
CA LYS A 74 -11.93 -13.81 13.41
C LYS A 74 -13.34 -13.41 13.89
N ASP A 75 -13.69 -13.74 15.13
CA ASP A 75 -14.98 -13.38 15.73
C ASP A 75 -15.16 -11.85 15.85
N GLU A 76 -14.04 -11.13 16.02
CA GLU A 76 -14.00 -9.67 16.03
C GLU A 76 -13.83 -9.03 14.64
N GLY A 77 -13.77 -9.83 13.59
CA GLY A 77 -13.59 -9.39 12.19
C GLY A 77 -12.18 -8.92 11.86
N LEU A 78 -11.18 -9.45 12.57
CA LEU A 78 -9.76 -9.18 12.37
C LEU A 78 -9.11 -10.39 11.69
N ALA A 79 -8.46 -10.17 10.56
CA ALA A 79 -7.59 -11.15 9.91
C ALA A 79 -6.22 -11.20 10.61
N VAL A 80 -5.56 -12.34 10.58
CA VAL A 80 -4.20 -12.50 11.12
C VAL A 80 -3.26 -12.93 10.00
N ILE A 81 -2.16 -12.21 9.83
CA ILE A 81 -1.11 -12.47 8.84
C ILE A 81 0.18 -12.77 9.59
N LEU A 82 0.87 -13.85 9.24
CA LEU A 82 2.16 -14.20 9.81
C LEU A 82 3.33 -13.76 8.93
N ASP A 83 4.47 -13.55 9.58
CA ASP A 83 5.77 -13.34 8.92
C ASP A 83 6.47 -14.69 8.69
N GLY A 84 6.82 -14.97 7.45
CA GLY A 84 7.52 -16.17 7.03
C GLY A 84 8.96 -15.87 6.65
N VAL A 85 9.89 -16.34 7.48
CA VAL A 85 11.34 -16.20 7.27
C VAL A 85 11.85 -17.52 6.74
N PHE A 86 12.00 -17.67 5.43
CA PHE A 86 12.31 -18.95 4.80
C PHE A 86 13.63 -18.96 4.03
N SER A 87 14.38 -17.86 3.99
CA SER A 87 15.71 -17.76 3.37
C SER A 87 16.84 -18.23 4.29
N HIS A 88 16.59 -18.28 5.61
CA HIS A 88 17.56 -18.68 6.62
C HIS A 88 16.86 -19.19 7.89
N THR A 89 17.64 -19.86 8.76
CA THR A 89 17.19 -20.23 10.11
C THR A 89 18.10 -19.59 11.16
N GLY A 90 17.76 -19.76 12.43
CA GLY A 90 18.73 -19.48 13.50
C GLY A 90 19.86 -20.51 13.51
N ALA A 91 21.10 -20.08 13.79
CA ALA A 91 22.18 -21.01 14.09
C ALA A 91 21.87 -21.82 15.36
N ASP A 92 21.11 -21.23 16.28
CA ASP A 92 20.53 -21.88 17.45
C ASP A 92 19.09 -22.32 17.11
N SER A 93 18.97 -23.42 16.41
CA SER A 93 17.69 -24.00 15.98
C SER A 93 17.73 -25.52 16.01
N ILE A 94 16.59 -26.18 16.03
CA ILE A 94 16.50 -27.65 15.94
C ILE A 94 17.07 -28.18 14.62
N TYR A 95 17.16 -27.35 13.58
CA TYR A 95 17.63 -27.71 12.23
C TYR A 95 19.15 -27.60 12.09
N PHE A 96 19.75 -26.52 12.57
CA PHE A 96 21.19 -26.27 12.47
C PHE A 96 21.94 -26.70 13.73
N ASN A 97 21.43 -26.35 14.90
CA ASN A 97 21.86 -26.72 16.26
C ASN A 97 23.36 -26.52 16.51
N ARG A 98 23.88 -25.32 16.18
CA ARG A 98 25.31 -25.01 16.33
C ARG A 98 25.78 -25.11 17.76
N PHE A 99 24.94 -24.75 18.72
CA PHE A 99 25.32 -24.66 20.14
C PHE A 99 24.93 -25.90 20.96
N GLY A 100 24.22 -26.85 20.35
CA GLY A 100 23.83 -28.08 21.04
C GLY A 100 22.74 -27.90 22.09
N HIS A 101 21.91 -26.90 21.96
CA HIS A 101 20.83 -26.60 22.91
C HIS A 101 19.58 -27.48 22.69
N TYR A 102 19.48 -28.16 21.57
CA TYR A 102 18.36 -29.02 21.22
C TYR A 102 18.78 -30.50 21.18
N ASP A 103 17.84 -31.38 21.50
CA ASP A 103 18.06 -32.83 21.44
C ASP A 103 18.17 -33.37 19.99
N SER A 104 17.76 -32.58 18.99
CA SER A 104 17.90 -32.93 17.60
C SER A 104 19.36 -32.93 17.13
N VAL A 105 19.72 -33.84 16.24
CA VAL A 105 21.02 -33.78 15.54
C VAL A 105 20.90 -32.79 14.38
N GLY A 106 21.34 -31.55 14.60
CA GLY A 106 21.31 -30.51 13.58
C GLY A 106 22.38 -30.67 12.49
N ALA A 107 22.25 -29.90 11.41
CA ALA A 107 23.18 -29.92 10.28
C ALA A 107 24.63 -29.56 10.66
N TYR A 108 24.84 -28.69 11.64
CA TYR A 108 26.16 -28.33 12.12
C TYR A 108 26.87 -29.50 12.87
N GLN A 109 26.08 -30.37 13.51
CA GLN A 109 26.61 -31.42 14.37
C GLN A 109 26.98 -32.71 13.62
N SER A 110 26.27 -33.00 12.52
CA SER A 110 26.50 -34.22 11.72
C SER A 110 26.11 -34.05 10.27
N LYS A 111 26.94 -34.62 9.39
CA LYS A 111 26.57 -34.75 7.97
C LYS A 111 25.47 -35.78 7.73
N GLU A 112 25.17 -36.62 8.72
CA GLU A 112 24.06 -37.60 8.69
C GLU A 112 22.75 -36.99 9.22
N SER A 113 22.75 -35.71 9.60
CA SER A 113 21.53 -35.00 9.99
C SER A 113 20.53 -34.97 8.83
N PRO A 114 19.24 -35.17 9.08
CA PRO A 114 18.20 -35.02 8.05
C PRO A 114 18.14 -33.58 7.48
N TYR A 115 18.72 -32.63 8.16
CA TYR A 115 18.75 -31.22 7.77
C TYR A 115 20.06 -30.83 7.08
N TYR A 116 21.03 -31.75 6.90
CA TYR A 116 22.34 -31.38 6.36
C TYR A 116 22.25 -30.79 4.95
N SER A 117 21.42 -31.33 4.08
CA SER A 117 21.21 -30.87 2.71
C SER A 117 20.51 -29.50 2.61
N TRP A 118 19.93 -29.01 3.70
CA TRP A 118 19.31 -27.69 3.76
C TRP A 118 20.33 -26.56 3.73
N TYR A 119 21.61 -26.84 4.06
CA TYR A 119 22.63 -25.81 4.22
C TYR A 119 23.84 -26.02 3.32
N ARG A 120 24.43 -24.94 2.88
CA ARG A 120 25.64 -24.95 2.05
C ARG A 120 26.87 -24.70 2.90
N PHE A 121 27.69 -25.75 3.12
CA PHE A 121 28.96 -25.67 3.81
C PHE A 121 30.10 -25.50 2.80
N LYS A 122 30.98 -24.50 3.02
CA LYS A 122 32.24 -24.35 2.29
C LYS A 122 33.31 -25.21 2.92
N GLU A 123 33.43 -25.14 4.24
CA GLU A 123 34.29 -26.01 5.05
C GLU A 123 33.55 -26.46 6.32
N TYR A 124 33.13 -27.69 6.34
CA TYR A 124 32.31 -28.27 7.40
C TYR A 124 33.08 -28.40 8.73
N PRO A 125 32.50 -28.05 9.89
CA PRO A 125 31.16 -27.45 10.03
C PRO A 125 31.19 -25.93 10.14
N ASN A 126 32.37 -25.29 10.13
CA ASN A 126 32.55 -23.93 10.63
C ASN A 126 32.39 -22.85 9.56
N ASP A 127 32.55 -23.18 8.26
CA ASP A 127 32.35 -22.23 7.16
C ASP A 127 31.13 -22.64 6.32
N TYR A 128 30.08 -21.87 6.43
CA TYR A 128 28.81 -22.06 5.76
C TYR A 128 28.24 -20.74 5.24
N GLU A 129 27.38 -20.81 4.27
CA GLU A 129 26.68 -19.64 3.77
C GLU A 129 25.71 -19.12 4.82
N SER A 130 25.71 -17.80 5.01
CA SER A 130 24.85 -17.11 5.98
C SER A 130 24.29 -15.83 5.40
N TRP A 131 23.14 -15.41 5.90
CA TRP A 131 22.43 -14.24 5.45
C TRP A 131 23.30 -12.99 5.62
N TRP A 132 23.71 -12.40 4.51
CA TRP A 132 24.58 -11.22 4.45
C TRP A 132 25.87 -11.36 5.30
N GLY A 133 26.37 -12.57 5.50
CA GLY A 133 27.57 -12.84 6.30
C GLY A 133 27.32 -12.89 7.81
N VAL A 134 26.07 -12.83 8.26
CA VAL A 134 25.69 -12.97 9.67
C VAL A 134 25.69 -14.45 10.05
N MET A 135 26.73 -14.93 10.73
CA MET A 135 26.93 -16.34 11.05
C MET A 135 25.86 -16.95 11.97
N ASP A 136 25.06 -16.12 12.64
CA ASP A 136 23.94 -16.59 13.46
C ASP A 136 22.66 -16.85 12.61
N LEU A 137 22.72 -16.57 11.31
CA LEU A 137 21.61 -16.74 10.35
C LEU A 137 22.09 -17.59 9.15
N PRO A 138 22.29 -18.92 9.32
CA PRO A 138 22.68 -19.81 8.22
C PRO A 138 21.59 -19.84 7.13
N ASN A 139 22.00 -19.57 5.87
CA ASN A 139 21.12 -19.65 4.71
C ASN A 139 20.72 -21.08 4.45
N VAL A 140 19.48 -21.25 4.03
CA VAL A 140 18.98 -22.55 3.54
C VAL A 140 19.06 -22.63 2.02
N GLU A 141 19.01 -23.85 1.48
CA GLU A 141 18.79 -24.12 0.08
C GLU A 141 17.27 -24.26 -0.11
N GLU A 142 16.61 -23.18 -0.46
CA GLU A 142 15.14 -23.07 -0.49
C GLU A 142 14.49 -24.04 -1.48
N THR A 143 15.24 -24.51 -2.49
CA THR A 143 14.78 -25.47 -3.50
C THR A 143 15.17 -26.91 -3.18
N GLU A 144 15.80 -27.16 -2.04
CA GLU A 144 16.10 -28.51 -1.59
C GLU A 144 14.77 -29.27 -1.35
N PRO A 145 14.59 -30.46 -1.94
CA PRO A 145 13.27 -31.13 -1.93
C PRO A 145 12.69 -31.37 -0.54
N SER A 146 13.50 -31.79 0.43
CA SER A 146 13.02 -32.03 1.79
C SER A 146 12.69 -30.75 2.54
N TYR A 147 13.35 -29.62 2.19
CA TYR A 147 13.00 -28.31 2.71
C TYR A 147 11.69 -27.80 2.11
N MET A 148 11.52 -27.96 0.78
CA MET A 148 10.26 -27.65 0.10
C MET A 148 9.09 -28.45 0.67
N ASP A 149 9.31 -29.75 0.92
CA ASP A 149 8.32 -30.63 1.55
C ASP A 149 7.97 -30.15 2.96
N PHE A 150 8.98 -29.81 3.75
CA PHE A 150 8.79 -29.32 5.10
C PHE A 150 8.04 -27.98 5.17
N VAL A 151 8.39 -27.03 4.30
CA VAL A 151 7.77 -25.69 4.33
C VAL A 151 6.43 -25.67 3.61
N ILE A 152 6.28 -26.38 2.47
CA ILE A 152 5.18 -26.15 1.53
C ILE A 152 4.32 -27.39 1.27
N HIS A 153 4.93 -28.56 0.90
CA HIS A 153 4.19 -29.60 0.20
C HIS A 153 3.50 -30.61 1.13
N ASN A 154 4.17 -31.01 2.22
CA ASN A 154 3.64 -32.01 3.14
C ASN A 154 2.32 -31.56 3.80
N ASP A 155 1.50 -32.52 4.22
CA ASP A 155 0.25 -32.23 4.91
C ASP A 155 0.44 -31.49 6.24
N ASP A 156 1.57 -31.69 6.89
CA ASP A 156 2.01 -31.00 8.11
C ASP A 156 3.07 -29.93 7.86
N SER A 157 3.21 -29.49 6.59
CA SER A 157 4.12 -28.40 6.23
C SER A 157 3.85 -27.13 7.04
N VAL A 158 4.87 -26.32 7.23
CA VAL A 158 4.77 -25.05 7.97
C VAL A 158 3.61 -24.20 7.46
N LEU A 159 3.49 -24.05 6.12
CA LEU A 159 2.41 -23.31 5.49
C LEU A 159 1.04 -23.84 5.92
N ARG A 160 0.78 -25.16 5.69
CA ARG A 160 -0.50 -25.79 5.95
C ARG A 160 -0.84 -25.81 7.43
N TYR A 161 0.15 -26.11 8.27
CA TYR A 161 -0.02 -26.13 9.73
C TYR A 161 -0.58 -24.80 10.25
N TRP A 162 0.06 -23.69 9.91
CA TRP A 162 -0.38 -22.37 10.41
C TRP A 162 -1.68 -21.89 9.75
N MET A 163 -1.93 -22.22 8.48
CA MET A 163 -3.23 -21.97 7.86
C MET A 163 -4.38 -22.66 8.62
N ARG A 164 -4.17 -23.89 9.07
CA ARG A 164 -5.14 -24.64 9.90
C ARG A 164 -5.31 -24.05 11.30
N GLN A 165 -4.34 -23.31 11.82
CA GLN A 165 -4.52 -22.53 13.07
C GLN A 165 -5.42 -21.30 12.88
N GLY A 166 -5.73 -20.91 11.66
CA GLY A 166 -6.72 -19.87 11.34
C GLY A 166 -6.15 -18.54 10.90
N ILE A 167 -4.90 -18.50 10.43
CA ILE A 167 -4.35 -17.30 9.81
C ILE A 167 -5.00 -17.03 8.44
N SER A 168 -4.90 -15.79 7.98
CA SER A 168 -5.49 -15.32 6.72
C SER A 168 -4.45 -15.08 5.62
N GLY A 169 -3.18 -15.35 5.88
CA GLY A 169 -2.12 -15.18 4.91
C GLY A 169 -0.74 -15.04 5.52
N TRP A 170 0.21 -14.80 4.63
CA TRP A 170 1.62 -14.67 4.97
C TRP A 170 2.23 -13.38 4.41
N ARG A 171 3.15 -12.80 5.13
CA ARG A 171 4.15 -11.88 4.61
C ARG A 171 5.47 -12.64 4.56
N LEU A 172 6.11 -12.67 3.40
CA LEU A 172 7.41 -13.31 3.24
C LEU A 172 8.54 -12.29 3.39
N ASP A 173 9.46 -12.62 4.27
CA ASP A 173 10.69 -11.88 4.51
C ASP A 173 11.63 -11.99 3.32
N VAL A 174 12.27 -10.87 2.95
CA VAL A 174 13.28 -10.75 1.88
C VAL A 174 13.00 -11.63 0.65
N VAL A 175 11.84 -11.46 0.03
CA VAL A 175 11.43 -12.29 -1.12
C VAL A 175 12.40 -12.25 -2.30
N ASP A 176 13.26 -11.24 -2.36
CA ASP A 176 14.32 -11.15 -3.36
C ASP A 176 15.33 -12.30 -3.26
N GLU A 177 15.46 -12.91 -2.09
CA GLU A 177 16.35 -14.05 -1.81
C GLU A 177 15.66 -15.39 -2.05
N LEU A 178 14.32 -15.43 -2.12
CA LEU A 178 13.58 -16.66 -2.37
C LEU A 178 13.52 -16.95 -3.89
N PRO A 179 13.87 -18.17 -4.35
CA PRO A 179 13.75 -18.55 -5.75
C PRO A 179 12.31 -18.50 -6.27
N ALA A 180 12.13 -18.18 -7.55
CA ALA A 180 10.79 -18.14 -8.17
C ALA A 180 10.02 -19.47 -8.05
N ALA A 181 10.71 -20.61 -8.11
CA ALA A 181 10.10 -21.92 -7.91
C ALA A 181 9.48 -22.05 -6.51
N PHE A 182 10.21 -21.63 -5.47
CA PHE A 182 9.69 -21.61 -4.09
C PHE A 182 8.44 -20.71 -3.97
N LEU A 183 8.49 -19.50 -4.49
CA LEU A 183 7.37 -18.56 -4.43
C LEU A 183 6.12 -19.08 -5.14
N ARG A 184 6.28 -19.70 -6.32
CA ARG A 184 5.18 -20.26 -7.10
C ARG A 184 4.51 -21.43 -6.39
N ASP A 185 5.30 -22.34 -5.84
CA ASP A 185 4.78 -23.49 -5.10
C ASP A 185 4.11 -23.03 -3.79
N PHE A 186 4.72 -22.07 -3.09
CA PHE A 186 4.13 -21.49 -1.89
C PHE A 186 2.78 -20.81 -2.20
N TYR A 187 2.73 -19.96 -3.24
CA TYR A 187 1.51 -19.29 -3.67
C TYR A 187 0.42 -20.30 -4.04
N LYS A 188 0.76 -21.28 -4.88
CA LYS A 188 -0.16 -22.33 -5.31
C LYS A 188 -0.76 -23.08 -4.11
N THR A 189 0.10 -23.57 -3.22
CA THR A 189 -0.34 -24.33 -2.03
C THR A 189 -1.18 -23.45 -1.09
N LEU A 190 -0.79 -22.18 -0.90
CA LEU A 190 -1.57 -21.22 -0.09
C LEU A 190 -2.99 -21.06 -0.66
N LYS A 191 -3.12 -20.90 -1.99
CA LYS A 191 -4.42 -20.73 -2.65
C LYS A 191 -5.25 -22.01 -2.68
N GLU A 192 -4.62 -23.18 -2.65
CA GLU A 192 -5.29 -24.47 -2.47
C GLU A 192 -5.88 -24.60 -1.05
N GLU A 193 -5.15 -24.18 -0.02
CA GLU A 193 -5.65 -24.18 1.37
C GLU A 193 -6.76 -23.14 1.58
N ASN A 194 -6.58 -21.94 1.05
CA ASN A 194 -7.58 -20.88 1.12
C ASN A 194 -7.42 -19.88 -0.03
N PRO A 195 -8.33 -19.85 -1.02
CA PRO A 195 -8.26 -18.92 -2.15
C PRO A 195 -8.25 -17.44 -1.74
N GLU A 196 -8.82 -17.10 -0.59
CA GLU A 196 -8.88 -15.72 -0.06
C GLU A 196 -7.65 -15.35 0.77
N ALA A 197 -6.75 -16.30 1.07
CA ALA A 197 -5.53 -16.00 1.80
C ALA A 197 -4.61 -15.09 0.98
N VAL A 198 -3.94 -14.15 1.66
CA VAL A 198 -3.06 -13.18 1.00
C VAL A 198 -1.59 -13.59 1.15
N LEU A 199 -0.81 -13.38 0.09
CA LEU A 199 0.64 -13.50 0.12
C LEU A 199 1.27 -12.15 -0.19
N ILE A 200 1.97 -11.58 0.81
CA ILE A 200 2.61 -10.28 0.74
C ILE A 200 4.13 -10.50 0.73
N GLY A 201 4.84 -9.89 -0.21
CA GLY A 201 6.30 -9.95 -0.24
C GLY A 201 6.93 -8.66 0.31
N GLU A 202 8.07 -8.81 0.96
CA GLU A 202 8.92 -7.67 1.26
C GLU A 202 9.77 -7.34 0.03
N VAL A 203 9.48 -6.18 -0.59
CA VAL A 203 10.23 -5.63 -1.72
C VAL A 203 10.48 -4.15 -1.46
N TRP A 204 11.73 -3.72 -1.53
CA TRP A 204 12.11 -2.33 -1.20
C TRP A 204 11.99 -1.36 -2.37
N GLU A 205 12.08 -1.87 -3.60
CA GLU A 205 12.01 -1.08 -4.82
C GLU A 205 10.69 -1.32 -5.57
N ASP A 206 10.67 -0.97 -6.85
CA ASP A 206 9.53 -1.25 -7.74
C ASP A 206 9.44 -2.76 -8.00
N ALA A 207 8.42 -3.40 -7.43
CA ALA A 207 8.21 -4.84 -7.52
C ALA A 207 7.79 -5.32 -8.92
N SER A 208 7.38 -4.41 -9.82
CA SER A 208 6.92 -4.77 -11.17
C SER A 208 8.07 -5.08 -12.14
N ASN A 209 9.27 -4.56 -11.85
CA ASN A 209 10.43 -4.67 -12.74
C ASN A 209 11.72 -5.01 -11.98
N LYS A 210 11.59 -5.60 -10.80
CA LYS A 210 12.71 -5.96 -9.95
C LYS A 210 13.62 -6.99 -10.63
N ILE A 211 14.92 -6.72 -10.60
CA ILE A 211 15.96 -7.69 -10.94
C ILE A 211 16.68 -8.07 -9.65
N SER A 212 16.72 -9.35 -9.33
CA SER A 212 17.41 -9.89 -8.17
C SER A 212 18.19 -11.13 -8.59
N TYR A 213 19.46 -11.23 -8.15
CA TYR A 213 20.39 -12.32 -8.51
C TYR A 213 20.54 -12.58 -10.02
N GLY A 214 20.38 -11.50 -10.83
CA GLY A 214 20.51 -11.56 -12.29
C GLY A 214 19.25 -12.03 -13.01
N GLU A 215 18.16 -12.29 -12.31
CA GLU A 215 16.87 -12.68 -12.85
C GLU A 215 15.82 -11.58 -12.68
N GLN A 216 15.00 -11.35 -13.71
CA GLN A 216 13.84 -10.49 -13.59
C GLN A 216 12.76 -11.23 -12.81
N ARG A 217 12.25 -10.60 -11.77
CA ARG A 217 11.20 -11.18 -10.90
C ARG A 217 9.81 -10.97 -11.50
N GLU A 218 8.95 -11.96 -11.32
CA GLU A 218 7.58 -11.99 -11.83
C GLU A 218 6.55 -11.88 -10.70
N TYR A 219 6.90 -11.18 -9.63
CA TYR A 219 6.14 -11.08 -8.37
C TYR A 219 4.65 -10.77 -8.59
N LEU A 220 4.33 -9.88 -9.51
CA LEU A 220 2.98 -9.37 -9.73
C LEU A 220 2.34 -9.91 -11.02
N CYS A 221 2.75 -11.10 -11.47
CA CYS A 221 2.18 -11.78 -12.63
C CYS A 221 1.00 -12.71 -12.29
N GLY A 222 0.58 -12.76 -11.01
CA GLY A 222 -0.62 -13.50 -10.58
C GLY A 222 -0.36 -14.93 -10.08
N TYR A 223 0.90 -15.31 -9.85
CA TYR A 223 1.26 -16.66 -9.39
C TYR A 223 2.45 -16.72 -8.42
N GLU A 224 2.95 -15.58 -7.94
CA GLU A 224 4.02 -15.51 -6.93
C GLU A 224 3.59 -14.73 -5.69
N LEU A 225 2.98 -13.54 -5.85
CA LEU A 225 2.50 -12.69 -4.74
C LEU A 225 1.16 -12.05 -5.11
N ASP A 226 0.32 -11.79 -4.12
CA ASP A 226 -0.85 -10.93 -4.26
C ASP A 226 -0.48 -9.45 -4.10
N SER A 227 0.50 -9.18 -3.25
CA SER A 227 0.87 -7.84 -2.80
C SER A 227 2.35 -7.78 -2.44
N ALA A 228 2.88 -6.55 -2.35
CA ALA A 228 4.18 -6.28 -1.77
C ALA A 228 4.12 -5.09 -0.81
N MET A 229 5.12 -4.99 0.08
CA MET A 229 5.32 -3.82 0.94
C MET A 229 5.77 -2.64 0.07
N ASN A 230 4.97 -1.56 0.03
CA ASN A 230 5.14 -0.48 -0.95
C ASN A 230 6.13 0.60 -0.48
N TYR A 231 7.39 0.21 -0.27
CA TYR A 231 8.47 1.13 0.10
C TYR A 231 8.75 2.18 -0.97
N ALA A 232 8.61 1.83 -2.26
CA ALA A 232 8.78 2.76 -3.36
C ALA A 232 7.81 3.94 -3.24
N LEU A 233 6.51 3.67 -3.04
CA LEU A 233 5.49 4.69 -2.91
C LEU A 233 5.65 5.51 -1.60
N ARG A 234 6.08 4.86 -0.50
CA ARG A 234 6.46 5.53 0.76
C ARG A 234 7.54 6.57 0.52
N THR A 235 8.61 6.19 -0.18
CA THR A 235 9.74 7.09 -0.46
C THR A 235 9.31 8.31 -1.25
N ILE A 236 8.47 8.13 -2.28
CA ILE A 236 7.93 9.23 -3.08
C ILE A 236 7.14 10.21 -2.20
N ALA A 237 6.27 9.71 -1.33
CA ALA A 237 5.43 10.55 -0.47
C ALA A 237 6.23 11.28 0.61
N VAL A 238 7.14 10.59 1.29
CA VAL A 238 8.00 11.17 2.33
C VAL A 238 8.89 12.26 1.73
N ASP A 239 9.52 12.01 0.57
CA ASP A 239 10.37 13.01 -0.09
C ASP A 239 9.59 14.26 -0.52
N PHE A 240 8.34 14.09 -0.97
CA PHE A 240 7.48 15.24 -1.25
C PHE A 240 7.19 16.03 0.03
N ILE A 241 6.73 15.38 1.09
CA ILE A 241 6.35 16.05 2.34
C ILE A 241 7.54 16.70 3.04
N MET A 242 8.72 16.09 2.95
CA MET A 242 9.98 16.65 3.44
C MET A 242 10.53 17.81 2.59
N GLY A 243 9.89 18.12 1.46
CA GLY A 243 10.33 19.20 0.58
C GLY A 243 11.47 18.85 -0.37
N ARG A 244 11.87 17.57 -0.44
CA ARG A 244 12.94 17.07 -1.32
C ARG A 244 12.48 16.92 -2.77
N LYS A 245 11.18 16.81 -3.00
CA LYS A 245 10.54 16.71 -4.32
C LYS A 245 9.41 17.72 -4.47
N GLU A 246 9.22 18.22 -5.68
CA GLU A 246 8.07 19.04 -6.04
C GLU A 246 6.88 18.19 -6.48
N GLY A 247 5.68 18.78 -6.48
CA GLY A 247 4.44 18.09 -6.83
C GLY A 247 4.46 17.43 -8.21
N ARG A 248 5.06 18.08 -9.21
CA ARG A 248 5.19 17.51 -10.56
C ARG A 248 6.05 16.24 -10.58
N ARG A 249 7.15 16.25 -9.82
CA ARG A 249 8.03 15.09 -9.70
C ARG A 249 7.34 13.94 -8.96
N MET A 250 6.67 14.26 -7.85
CA MET A 250 5.85 13.27 -7.13
C MET A 250 4.83 12.61 -8.05
N LEU A 251 4.08 13.42 -8.81
CA LEU A 251 3.08 12.88 -9.75
C LEU A 251 3.71 11.97 -10.80
N ALA A 252 4.83 12.38 -11.40
CA ALA A 252 5.48 11.58 -12.45
C ALA A 252 5.93 10.21 -11.91
N GLU A 253 6.56 10.16 -10.74
CA GLU A 253 7.02 8.91 -10.12
C GLU A 253 5.84 8.03 -9.67
N MET A 254 4.79 8.62 -9.10
CA MET A 254 3.57 7.89 -8.74
C MET A 254 2.87 7.31 -9.98
N THR A 255 2.76 8.09 -11.05
CA THR A 255 2.15 7.64 -12.30
C THR A 255 2.94 6.47 -12.89
N HIS A 256 4.26 6.54 -12.86
CA HIS A 256 5.12 5.46 -13.30
C HIS A 256 4.82 4.15 -12.55
N LEU A 257 4.74 4.19 -11.21
CA LEU A 257 4.37 3.02 -10.42
C LEU A 257 2.96 2.51 -10.76
N ILE A 258 1.97 3.42 -10.86
CA ILE A 258 0.57 3.05 -11.17
C ILE A 258 0.46 2.38 -12.54
N GLU A 259 1.21 2.85 -13.54
CA GLU A 259 1.20 2.31 -14.90
C GLU A 259 1.95 0.98 -15.03
N ASN A 260 2.94 0.74 -14.16
CA ASN A 260 3.72 -0.50 -14.17
C ASN A 260 3.00 -1.67 -13.49
N TYR A 261 2.09 -1.40 -12.57
CA TYR A 261 1.44 -2.45 -11.77
C TYR A 261 0.09 -2.83 -12.38
N PRO A 262 -0.25 -4.14 -12.49
CA PRO A 262 -1.62 -4.54 -12.72
C PRO A 262 -2.54 -3.93 -11.66
N PRO A 263 -3.72 -3.42 -12.02
CA PRO A 263 -4.61 -2.73 -11.08
C PRO A 263 -4.93 -3.56 -9.83
N GLU A 264 -5.11 -4.87 -9.98
CA GLU A 264 -5.40 -5.81 -8.89
C GLU A 264 -4.29 -5.77 -7.85
N HIS A 265 -3.04 -5.80 -8.27
CA HIS A 265 -1.89 -5.77 -7.38
C HIS A 265 -1.67 -4.36 -6.81
N PHE A 266 -1.78 -3.29 -7.63
CA PHE A 266 -1.59 -1.92 -7.13
C PHE A 266 -2.57 -1.57 -6.01
N TYR A 267 -3.83 -2.01 -6.14
CA TYR A 267 -4.86 -1.79 -5.11
C TYR A 267 -4.76 -2.75 -3.92
N ALA A 268 -3.95 -3.80 -4.02
CA ALA A 268 -3.63 -4.71 -2.95
C ALA A 268 -2.31 -4.36 -2.22
N MET A 269 -1.45 -3.47 -2.79
CA MET A 269 -0.16 -3.11 -2.21
C MET A 269 -0.27 -2.66 -0.76
N LEU A 270 0.63 -3.13 0.09
CA LEU A 270 0.69 -2.75 1.50
C LEU A 270 1.37 -1.38 1.64
N ASN A 271 0.58 -0.32 1.73
CA ASN A 271 1.05 1.05 1.82
C ASN A 271 1.47 1.40 3.25
N LEU A 272 2.75 1.29 3.54
CA LEU A 272 3.33 1.62 4.84
C LEU A 272 3.94 3.03 4.83
N ILE A 273 4.00 3.66 6.00
CA ILE A 273 4.79 4.88 6.24
C ILE A 273 5.90 4.63 7.27
N GLY A 274 5.72 3.64 8.13
CA GLY A 274 6.68 3.13 9.11
C GLY A 274 6.74 1.61 9.08
N SER A 275 7.85 1.03 9.53
CA SER A 275 8.05 -0.40 9.75
C SER A 275 9.10 -0.65 10.84
N HIS A 276 9.27 -1.90 11.21
CA HIS A 276 10.30 -2.33 12.18
C HIS A 276 11.73 -2.25 11.64
N ASP A 277 11.92 -2.01 10.31
CA ASP A 277 13.24 -1.96 9.65
C ASP A 277 13.76 -0.54 9.43
N ILE A 278 12.93 0.47 9.69
CA ILE A 278 13.28 1.86 9.44
C ILE A 278 13.03 2.73 10.67
N GLU A 279 13.66 3.90 10.69
CA GLU A 279 13.41 4.89 11.76
C GLU A 279 11.93 5.25 11.83
N ARG A 280 11.41 5.50 13.04
CA ARG A 280 10.04 5.96 13.26
C ARG A 280 9.71 7.16 12.39
N ILE A 281 8.54 7.14 11.78
CA ILE A 281 8.16 8.17 10.81
C ILE A 281 8.17 9.58 11.43
N LEU A 282 7.70 9.75 12.65
CA LEU A 282 7.70 11.05 13.32
C LEU A 282 9.14 11.58 13.53
N THR A 283 10.09 10.70 13.84
CA THR A 283 11.53 11.05 13.94
C THR A 283 12.09 11.48 12.59
N VAL A 284 11.73 10.77 11.50
CA VAL A 284 12.14 11.15 10.14
C VAL A 284 11.59 12.52 9.75
N LEU A 285 10.32 12.78 10.05
CA LEU A 285 9.64 14.02 9.69
C LEU A 285 10.10 15.24 10.49
N ALA A 286 10.77 15.04 11.62
CA ALA A 286 11.39 16.11 12.40
C ALA A 286 12.74 16.58 11.82
N LYS A 287 13.38 15.76 10.97
CA LYS A 287 14.65 16.12 10.33
C LYS A 287 14.46 17.29 9.37
N ASP A 288 15.50 18.09 9.23
CA ASP A 288 15.53 19.25 8.30
C ASP A 288 14.35 20.23 8.51
N ALA A 289 13.83 20.34 9.75
CA ALA A 289 12.77 21.27 10.08
C ALA A 289 13.31 22.69 10.17
N ASP A 290 12.70 23.63 9.42
CA ASP A 290 12.94 25.06 9.60
C ASP A 290 12.21 25.56 10.86
N THR A 291 12.94 25.72 11.94
CA THR A 291 12.41 26.06 13.27
C THR A 291 12.20 27.55 13.51
N ASN A 292 12.27 28.40 12.47
CA ASN A 292 12.09 29.84 12.63
C ASN A 292 10.67 30.25 13.08
N THR A 293 9.65 29.41 12.79
CA THR A 293 8.24 29.71 13.07
C THR A 293 7.55 28.70 13.98
N LEU A 294 7.95 27.44 13.93
CA LEU A 294 7.38 26.33 14.70
C LEU A 294 8.51 25.47 15.26
N SER A 295 8.23 24.72 16.30
CA SER A 295 9.17 23.72 16.81
C SER A 295 9.36 22.58 15.78
N ALA A 296 10.47 21.87 15.85
CA ALA A 296 10.69 20.68 15.00
C ALA A 296 9.62 19.60 15.24
N GLU A 297 9.15 19.47 16.48
CA GLU A 297 8.07 18.57 16.85
C GLU A 297 6.74 18.95 16.20
N ASP A 298 6.34 20.23 16.26
CA ASP A 298 5.11 20.72 15.63
C ASP A 298 5.14 20.56 14.11
N ILE A 299 6.30 20.81 13.49
CA ILE A 299 6.50 20.60 12.06
C ILE A 299 6.35 19.11 11.74
N ALA A 300 6.95 18.23 12.52
CA ALA A 300 6.86 16.79 12.34
C ALA A 300 5.41 16.27 12.44
N LYS A 301 4.66 16.72 13.46
CA LYS A 301 3.24 16.36 13.61
C LYS A 301 2.40 16.83 12.43
N LYS A 302 2.58 18.06 11.97
CA LYS A 302 1.87 18.56 10.78
C LYS A 302 2.23 17.81 9.50
N ARG A 303 3.51 17.48 9.30
CA ARG A 303 3.96 16.61 8.21
C ARG A 303 3.34 15.21 8.29
N LEU A 304 3.24 14.66 9.51
CA LEU A 304 2.59 13.36 9.73
C LEU A 304 1.09 13.41 9.40
N HIS A 305 0.40 14.50 9.75
CA HIS A 305 -1.00 14.69 9.35
C HIS A 305 -1.19 14.67 7.83
N LEU A 306 -0.29 15.31 7.07
CA LEU A 306 -0.29 15.25 5.61
C LEU A 306 -0.08 13.82 5.10
N LEU A 307 0.91 13.13 5.66
CA LEU A 307 1.30 11.78 5.24
C LEU A 307 0.20 10.76 5.55
N LEU A 308 -0.44 10.85 6.71
CA LEU A 308 -1.58 10.01 7.09
C LEU A 308 -2.80 10.27 6.20
N ALA A 309 -3.10 11.56 5.88
CA ALA A 309 -4.18 11.90 4.96
C ALA A 309 -3.94 11.28 3.57
N TRP A 310 -2.70 11.35 3.08
CA TRP A 310 -2.30 10.70 1.84
C TRP A 310 -2.42 9.17 1.94
N GLN A 311 -1.83 8.53 2.95
CA GLN A 311 -1.83 7.08 3.12
C GLN A 311 -3.26 6.51 3.14
N MET A 312 -4.17 7.14 3.90
CA MET A 312 -5.54 6.66 4.07
C MET A 312 -6.44 6.93 2.87
N THR A 313 -6.02 7.77 1.93
CA THR A 313 -6.83 8.10 0.74
C THR A 313 -6.25 7.58 -0.57
N MET A 314 -5.02 7.09 -0.57
CA MET A 314 -4.42 6.42 -1.73
C MET A 314 -5.03 5.04 -2.00
N PRO A 315 -4.99 4.53 -3.27
CA PRO A 315 -5.20 3.12 -3.56
C PRO A 315 -4.20 2.23 -2.81
N GLY A 316 -4.59 1.03 -2.48
CA GLY A 316 -3.80 0.06 -1.71
C GLY A 316 -4.32 -0.14 -0.29
N ALA A 317 -3.76 -1.07 0.45
CA ALA A 317 -4.05 -1.36 1.85
C ALA A 317 -3.13 -0.55 2.76
N PRO A 318 -3.63 0.46 3.51
CA PRO A 318 -2.78 1.21 4.43
C PRO A 318 -2.33 0.33 5.59
N CYS A 319 -1.04 0.35 5.89
CA CYS A 319 -0.42 -0.35 7.01
C CYS A 319 0.06 0.65 8.05
N ILE A 320 -0.45 0.57 9.25
CA ILE A 320 0.00 1.36 10.41
C ILE A 320 1.02 0.50 11.16
N TYR A 321 2.26 0.97 11.24
CA TYR A 321 3.22 0.39 12.16
C TYR A 321 2.87 0.86 13.57
N TYR A 322 2.68 -0.08 14.51
CA TYR A 322 2.19 0.22 15.85
C TYR A 322 2.92 1.40 16.50
N GLY A 323 2.17 2.32 17.05
CA GLY A 323 2.70 3.50 17.71
C GLY A 323 2.92 4.71 16.80
N ASP A 324 2.92 4.57 15.46
CA ASP A 324 2.96 5.73 14.56
C ASP A 324 1.68 6.58 14.71
N GLU A 325 0.54 5.91 14.99
CA GLU A 325 -0.74 6.56 15.31
C GLU A 325 -0.77 7.20 16.70
N ALA A 326 0.19 6.86 17.56
CA ALA A 326 0.31 7.36 18.93
C ALA A 326 1.48 8.33 19.13
N GLY A 327 2.19 8.68 18.06
CA GLY A 327 3.30 9.63 18.12
C GLY A 327 4.61 9.03 18.64
N VAL A 328 4.81 7.72 18.56
CA VAL A 328 6.05 7.08 18.98
C VAL A 328 7.22 7.53 18.10
N THR A 329 8.30 7.96 18.75
CA THR A 329 9.57 8.30 18.12
C THR A 329 10.60 7.20 18.30
N GLY A 330 11.64 7.18 17.50
CA GLY A 330 12.77 6.25 17.61
C GLY A 330 13.69 6.35 16.40
N GLY A 331 14.97 6.13 16.62
CA GLY A 331 16.00 6.08 15.57
C GLY A 331 16.02 4.74 14.85
N LYS A 332 17.22 4.31 14.46
CA LYS A 332 17.42 2.99 13.84
C LYS A 332 17.15 1.86 14.84
N ASP A 333 16.98 0.65 14.32
CA ASP A 333 16.89 -0.57 15.10
C ASP A 333 18.03 -0.64 16.18
N PRO A 334 17.69 -0.96 17.45
CA PRO A 334 16.38 -1.35 18.01
C PRO A 334 15.53 -0.18 18.54
N ASP A 335 15.98 1.07 18.43
CA ASP A 335 15.31 2.23 19.03
C ASP A 335 13.92 2.51 18.37
N ASN A 336 13.72 2.12 17.12
CA ASN A 336 12.42 2.18 16.43
C ASN A 336 11.38 1.16 16.97
N ARG A 337 11.79 0.21 17.81
CA ARG A 337 10.94 -0.88 18.35
C ARG A 337 10.56 -0.66 19.81
N ARG A 338 10.45 0.61 20.24
CA ARG A 338 9.99 0.98 21.59
C ARG A 338 8.59 0.44 21.85
N THR A 339 8.28 0.19 23.14
CA THR A 339 6.96 -0.25 23.56
C THR A 339 5.89 0.79 23.23
N TYR A 340 4.64 0.32 23.06
CA TYR A 340 3.49 1.22 22.85
C TYR A 340 3.22 2.04 24.13
N PRO A 341 2.98 3.35 24.03
CA PRO A 341 2.85 4.25 25.17
C PRO A 341 1.43 4.28 25.73
N TRP A 342 0.89 3.15 26.19
CA TRP A 342 -0.47 3.04 26.72
C TRP A 342 -0.77 4.09 27.79
N GLY A 343 -1.82 4.92 27.55
CA GLY A 343 -2.24 6.01 28.43
C GLY A 343 -1.39 7.27 28.30
N HIS A 344 -0.47 7.31 27.34
CA HIS A 344 0.41 8.44 27.03
C HIS A 344 0.51 8.69 25.53
N GLU A 345 -0.52 8.30 24.79
CA GLU A 345 -0.61 8.52 23.35
C GLU A 345 -0.69 10.02 23.02
N ASP A 346 -0.16 10.41 21.87
CA ASP A 346 -0.43 11.73 21.31
C ASP A 346 -1.88 11.77 20.79
N GLU A 347 -2.76 12.38 21.57
CA GLU A 347 -4.20 12.44 21.30
C GLU A 347 -4.53 13.15 19.96
N GLU A 348 -3.73 14.12 19.52
CA GLU A 348 -3.93 14.81 18.26
C GLU A 348 -3.69 13.86 17.08
N ILE A 349 -2.57 13.13 17.10
CA ILE A 349 -2.22 12.15 16.06
C ILE A 349 -3.21 10.99 16.06
N LEU A 350 -3.55 10.48 17.25
CA LEU A 350 -4.46 9.34 17.39
C LEU A 350 -5.87 9.67 16.88
N SER A 351 -6.40 10.84 17.27
CA SER A 351 -7.71 11.31 16.83
C SER A 351 -7.74 11.50 15.31
N TRP A 352 -6.70 12.13 14.75
CA TRP A 352 -6.58 12.33 13.31
C TRP A 352 -6.54 10.99 12.55
N THR A 353 -5.79 10.03 13.04
CA THR A 353 -5.71 8.70 12.45
C THR A 353 -7.08 8.00 12.48
N LYS A 354 -7.79 8.03 13.61
CA LYS A 354 -9.14 7.44 13.75
C LYS A 354 -10.16 8.11 12.80
N GLU A 355 -10.11 9.41 12.61
CA GLU A 355 -10.98 10.13 11.67
C GLU A 355 -10.72 9.68 10.23
N LEU A 356 -9.47 9.56 9.82
CA LEU A 356 -9.09 9.16 8.47
C LEU A 356 -9.41 7.69 8.16
N THR A 357 -9.10 6.78 9.07
CA THR A 357 -9.45 5.35 8.94
C THR A 357 -10.95 5.15 8.89
N GLY A 358 -11.69 5.88 9.75
CA GLY A 358 -13.15 5.91 9.76
C GLY A 358 -13.73 6.42 8.44
N LEU A 359 -13.16 7.50 7.87
CA LEU A 359 -13.57 8.02 6.56
C LEU A 359 -13.34 6.97 5.45
N ARG A 360 -12.16 6.34 5.43
CA ARG A 360 -11.84 5.29 4.44
C ARG A 360 -12.80 4.10 4.54
N ARG A 361 -13.08 3.62 5.76
CA ARG A 361 -13.99 2.48 5.97
C ARG A 361 -15.40 2.73 5.44
N ARG A 362 -15.89 3.96 5.57
CA ARG A 362 -17.24 4.34 5.11
C ARG A 362 -17.31 4.73 3.63
N SER A 363 -16.19 4.65 2.87
CA SER A 363 -16.13 5.21 1.52
C SER A 363 -15.50 4.21 0.54
N ASP A 364 -16.34 3.55 -0.26
CA ASP A 364 -15.85 2.66 -1.33
C ASP A 364 -14.92 3.40 -2.29
N ALA A 365 -15.21 4.66 -2.62
CA ALA A 365 -14.37 5.46 -3.50
C ALA A 365 -12.94 5.64 -2.98
N LEU A 366 -12.72 5.69 -1.67
CA LEU A 366 -11.37 5.75 -1.09
C LEU A 366 -10.66 4.38 -1.08
N ARG A 367 -11.41 3.28 -1.17
CA ARG A 367 -10.84 1.92 -1.22
C ARG A 367 -10.56 1.49 -2.65
N THR A 368 -11.59 1.39 -3.49
CA THR A 368 -11.50 0.83 -4.84
C THR A 368 -11.91 1.80 -5.94
N GLY A 369 -12.08 3.09 -5.63
CA GLY A 369 -12.33 4.12 -6.63
C GLY A 369 -11.08 4.45 -7.46
N ARG A 370 -11.31 5.06 -8.63
CA ARG A 370 -10.23 5.54 -9.51
C ARG A 370 -9.36 6.58 -8.79
N PHE A 371 -8.06 6.54 -9.06
CA PHE A 371 -7.15 7.62 -8.74
C PHE A 371 -7.03 8.56 -9.94
N ILE A 372 -7.25 9.85 -9.74
CA ILE A 372 -7.27 10.85 -10.81
C ILE A 372 -6.46 12.06 -10.34
N PRO A 373 -5.27 12.32 -10.91
CA PRO A 373 -4.51 13.52 -10.58
C PRO A 373 -5.24 14.76 -11.08
N LEU A 374 -5.28 15.82 -10.26
CA LEU A 374 -5.96 17.07 -10.58
C LEU A 374 -5.02 18.28 -10.62
N TYR A 375 -4.04 18.32 -9.73
CA TYR A 375 -3.08 19.42 -9.65
C TYR A 375 -1.76 18.93 -9.04
N ALA A 376 -0.66 19.28 -9.66
CA ALA A 376 0.68 18.98 -9.16
C ALA A 376 1.65 20.07 -9.59
N ASP A 377 2.00 20.97 -8.68
CA ASP A 377 2.98 22.03 -8.95
C ASP A 377 3.59 22.56 -7.65
N GLY A 378 4.90 22.72 -7.63
CA GLY A 378 5.65 23.22 -6.47
C GLY A 378 5.32 22.47 -5.18
N ASP A 379 4.72 23.17 -4.23
CA ASP A 379 4.40 22.65 -2.89
C ASP A 379 3.03 21.99 -2.79
N VAL A 380 2.23 22.01 -3.88
CA VAL A 380 0.84 21.56 -3.84
C VAL A 380 0.68 20.31 -4.70
N PHE A 381 0.00 19.32 -4.11
CA PHE A 381 -0.46 18.13 -4.81
C PHE A 381 -1.94 17.89 -4.52
N ALA A 382 -2.74 17.65 -5.58
CA ALA A 382 -4.15 17.34 -5.43
C ALA A 382 -4.59 16.26 -6.42
N TYR A 383 -5.45 15.36 -5.94
CA TYR A 383 -6.02 14.26 -6.71
C TYR A 383 -7.44 13.97 -6.29
N ALA A 384 -8.17 13.25 -7.14
CA ALA A 384 -9.49 12.73 -6.82
C ALA A 384 -9.48 11.21 -6.65
N ARG A 385 -10.41 10.73 -5.84
CA ARG A 385 -10.83 9.34 -5.74
C ARG A 385 -12.30 9.27 -6.12
N SER A 386 -12.66 8.42 -7.09
CA SER A 386 -14.01 8.41 -7.63
C SER A 386 -14.51 7.01 -7.97
N ILE A 387 -15.75 6.74 -7.60
CA ILE A 387 -16.60 5.69 -8.18
C ILE A 387 -17.78 6.36 -8.84
N GLU A 388 -17.99 6.09 -10.11
CA GLU A 388 -19.09 6.60 -10.92
C GLU A 388 -19.83 5.45 -11.59
N GLY A 389 -21.17 5.51 -11.58
CA GLY A 389 -21.97 4.50 -12.24
C GLY A 389 -22.19 3.22 -11.45
N GLY A 390 -21.96 3.26 -10.14
CA GLY A 390 -22.20 2.14 -9.24
C GLY A 390 -21.21 0.99 -9.37
N ARG A 391 -20.03 1.24 -9.98
CA ARG A 391 -18.99 0.22 -10.17
C ARG A 391 -17.62 0.79 -9.88
N ASP A 392 -16.82 0.01 -9.15
CA ASP A 392 -15.41 0.32 -8.90
C ASP A 392 -14.53 -0.01 -10.13
N ILE A 393 -13.22 0.14 -9.96
CA ILE A 393 -12.24 -0.14 -11.04
C ILE A 393 -12.22 -1.61 -11.47
N PHE A 394 -12.68 -2.53 -10.63
CA PHE A 394 -12.78 -3.97 -10.91
C PHE A 394 -14.15 -4.36 -11.48
N GLY A 395 -15.04 -3.40 -11.72
CA GLY A 395 -16.40 -3.63 -12.20
C GLY A 395 -17.36 -4.15 -11.13
N GLN A 396 -16.95 -4.24 -9.87
CA GLN A 396 -17.79 -4.67 -8.76
C GLN A 396 -18.80 -3.57 -8.40
N LYS A 397 -20.01 -3.99 -8.02
CA LYS A 397 -21.06 -3.07 -7.60
C LYS A 397 -20.67 -2.42 -6.27
N LYS A 398 -20.56 -1.08 -6.27
CA LYS A 398 -20.17 -0.25 -5.12
C LYS A 398 -21.00 1.03 -5.10
N GLU A 399 -20.97 1.74 -3.98
CA GLU A 399 -21.60 3.05 -3.88
C GLU A 399 -20.80 4.12 -4.64
N ASP A 400 -21.50 4.98 -5.38
CA ASP A 400 -20.90 6.15 -6.02
C ASP A 400 -20.35 7.10 -4.95
N GLY A 401 -19.17 7.66 -5.21
CA GLY A 401 -18.53 8.59 -4.31
C GLY A 401 -17.41 9.37 -5.00
N PHE A 402 -17.25 10.62 -4.58
CA PHE A 402 -16.24 11.50 -5.13
C PHE A 402 -15.56 12.29 -4.03
N PHE A 403 -14.23 12.18 -3.97
CA PHE A 403 -13.40 12.90 -3.02
C PHE A 403 -12.27 13.61 -3.76
N ILE A 404 -11.93 14.81 -3.32
CA ILE A 404 -10.72 15.53 -3.72
C ILE A 404 -9.84 15.69 -2.48
N ILE A 405 -8.61 15.24 -2.59
CA ILE A 405 -7.60 15.39 -1.57
C ILE A 405 -6.58 16.41 -2.09
N ALA A 406 -6.29 17.45 -1.31
CA ALA A 406 -5.30 18.45 -1.67
C ALA A 406 -4.38 18.75 -0.48
N MET A 407 -3.10 18.89 -0.73
CA MET A 407 -2.06 19.09 0.27
C MET A 407 -1.14 20.25 -0.10
N ASN A 408 -0.72 21.02 0.90
CA ASN A 408 0.34 22.00 0.81
C ASN A 408 1.46 21.62 1.79
N LYS A 409 2.62 21.23 1.26
CA LYS A 409 3.80 20.87 2.08
C LYS A 409 4.65 22.03 2.53
N ASN A 410 4.39 23.25 2.03
CA ASN A 410 5.17 24.42 2.40
C ASN A 410 5.05 24.69 3.91
N THR A 411 6.16 24.99 4.55
CA THR A 411 6.22 25.18 6.01
C THR A 411 5.74 26.53 6.48
N THR A 412 5.79 27.55 5.62
CA THR A 412 5.52 28.96 6.00
C THR A 412 4.47 29.65 5.13
N SER A 413 4.33 29.21 3.86
CA SER A 413 3.55 29.95 2.87
C SER A 413 2.21 29.30 2.58
N LEU A 414 1.15 30.11 2.67
CA LEU A 414 -0.16 29.80 2.13
C LEU A 414 -0.07 29.63 0.61
N ARG A 415 -0.80 28.65 0.06
CA ARG A 415 -0.91 28.42 -1.38
C ARG A 415 -2.36 28.55 -1.83
N THR A 416 -2.59 29.37 -2.84
CA THR A 416 -3.90 29.47 -3.50
C THR A 416 -3.78 28.90 -4.91
N VAL A 417 -4.57 27.88 -5.21
CA VAL A 417 -4.52 27.16 -6.48
C VAL A 417 -5.90 27.06 -7.11
N SER A 418 -5.95 27.10 -8.43
CA SER A 418 -7.17 26.83 -9.21
C SER A 418 -7.11 25.38 -9.69
N VAL A 419 -7.98 24.53 -9.15
CA VAL A 419 -8.05 23.11 -9.47
C VAL A 419 -9.12 22.87 -10.53
N TYR A 420 -8.76 22.17 -11.59
CA TYR A 420 -9.68 21.71 -12.63
C TYR A 420 -10.07 20.25 -12.40
N THR A 421 -11.36 19.99 -12.29
CA THR A 421 -11.87 18.65 -11.93
C THR A 421 -12.16 17.75 -13.14
N ASN A 422 -11.77 18.15 -14.34
CA ASN A 422 -12.00 17.39 -15.58
C ASN A 422 -13.49 17.01 -15.81
N GLY A 423 -14.42 17.81 -15.31
CA GLY A 423 -15.85 17.52 -15.40
C GLY A 423 -16.39 16.55 -14.34
N LEU A 424 -15.55 16.08 -13.42
CA LEU A 424 -15.93 15.10 -12.38
C LEU A 424 -16.75 15.72 -11.24
N ALA A 425 -16.52 17.00 -10.92
CA ALA A 425 -17.24 17.67 -9.85
C ALA A 425 -18.03 18.86 -10.36
N TYR A 426 -19.31 18.86 -10.05
CA TYR A 426 -20.23 19.98 -10.29
C TYR A 426 -20.95 20.34 -8.99
N GLY A 427 -21.20 21.63 -8.78
CA GLY A 427 -21.94 22.12 -7.64
C GLY A 427 -21.05 22.43 -6.43
N GLU A 428 -21.34 21.89 -5.29
CA GLU A 428 -20.67 22.22 -4.04
C GLU A 428 -19.79 21.07 -3.55
N LEU A 429 -18.60 21.43 -3.07
CA LEU A 429 -17.67 20.54 -2.39
C LEU A 429 -17.70 20.85 -0.90
N THR A 430 -17.95 19.84 -0.07
CA THR A 430 -17.96 19.96 1.39
C THR A 430 -16.70 19.33 1.98
N ASN A 431 -16.19 19.87 3.08
CA ASN A 431 -15.11 19.20 3.79
C ASN A 431 -15.62 17.88 4.39
N ALA A 432 -14.94 16.77 4.08
CA ALA A 432 -15.40 15.42 4.45
C ALA A 432 -15.26 15.13 5.95
N LEU A 433 -14.29 15.77 6.61
CA LEU A 433 -14.02 15.64 8.05
C LEU A 433 -14.73 16.72 8.85
N TYR A 434 -14.83 17.93 8.28
CA TYR A 434 -15.44 19.11 8.93
C TYR A 434 -16.63 19.64 8.12
N PRO A 435 -17.77 18.94 8.07
CA PRO A 435 -18.90 19.27 7.18
C PRO A 435 -19.58 20.62 7.49
N ARG A 436 -19.31 21.19 8.67
CA ARG A 436 -19.81 22.55 9.04
C ARG A 436 -19.02 23.69 8.42
N MET A 437 -17.86 23.42 7.81
CA MET A 437 -17.12 24.42 7.06
C MET A 437 -17.91 24.84 5.82
N LYS A 438 -17.74 26.12 5.41
CA LYS A 438 -18.42 26.66 4.23
C LYS A 438 -18.08 25.83 2.99
N PRO A 439 -19.08 25.34 2.24
CA PRO A 439 -18.84 24.63 0.98
C PRO A 439 -18.11 25.48 -0.04
N ILE A 440 -17.30 24.81 -0.87
CA ILE A 440 -16.60 25.43 -1.99
C ILE A 440 -17.42 25.17 -3.27
N ARG A 441 -17.77 26.21 -4.01
CA ARG A 441 -18.50 26.09 -5.27
C ARG A 441 -17.57 25.82 -6.43
N THR A 442 -17.95 24.89 -7.28
CA THR A 442 -17.31 24.66 -8.58
C THR A 442 -18.00 25.47 -9.67
N ILE A 443 -17.21 26.17 -10.48
CA ILE A 443 -17.69 26.92 -11.64
C ILE A 443 -16.94 26.40 -12.86
N ASN A 444 -17.68 25.92 -13.87
CA ASN A 444 -17.09 25.34 -15.08
C ASN A 444 -16.02 24.27 -14.78
N SER A 445 -16.33 23.36 -13.85
CA SER A 445 -15.42 22.30 -13.38
C SER A 445 -14.12 22.82 -12.76
N ARG A 446 -14.10 24.05 -12.28
CA ARG A 446 -12.96 24.67 -11.57
C ARG A 446 -13.40 25.17 -10.21
N PHE A 447 -12.50 25.14 -9.28
CA PHE A 447 -12.64 25.79 -7.98
C PHE A 447 -11.29 26.33 -7.51
N THR A 448 -11.34 27.37 -6.68
CA THR A 448 -10.15 27.92 -6.05
C THR A 448 -10.05 27.38 -4.64
N LEU A 449 -8.87 26.88 -4.30
CA LEU A 449 -8.56 26.35 -2.98
C LEU A 449 -7.38 27.11 -2.38
N THR A 450 -7.55 27.56 -1.14
CA THR A 450 -6.50 28.19 -0.35
C THR A 450 -6.09 27.24 0.76
N LEU A 451 -4.85 26.79 0.71
CA LEU A 451 -4.25 25.83 1.62
C LEU A 451 -3.25 26.53 2.54
N PRO A 452 -3.47 26.55 3.86
CA PRO A 452 -2.47 26.98 4.82
C PRO A 452 -1.16 26.18 4.71
N PRO A 453 -0.07 26.67 5.30
CA PRO A 453 1.16 25.89 5.43
C PRO A 453 0.91 24.54 6.11
N LEU A 454 1.61 23.49 5.66
CA LEU A 454 1.56 22.15 6.22
C LEU A 454 0.11 21.68 6.48
N SER A 455 -0.75 21.79 5.45
CA SER A 455 -2.17 21.41 5.59
C SER A 455 -2.65 20.48 4.48
N ALA A 456 -3.60 19.63 4.82
CA ALA A 456 -4.38 18.82 3.91
C ALA A 456 -5.87 19.13 4.03
N VAL A 457 -6.59 18.99 2.93
CA VAL A 457 -8.05 19.04 2.93
C VAL A 457 -8.58 17.85 2.14
N ILE A 458 -9.64 17.25 2.66
CA ILE A 458 -10.39 16.19 2.00
C ILE A 458 -11.79 16.74 1.73
N LEU A 459 -12.10 16.97 0.47
CA LEU A 459 -13.38 17.49 0.03
C LEU A 459 -14.23 16.34 -0.52
N LYS A 460 -15.48 16.29 -0.13
CA LYS A 460 -16.49 15.38 -0.68
C LYS A 460 -17.38 16.14 -1.64
N GLY A 461 -17.48 15.64 -2.87
CA GLY A 461 -18.42 16.15 -3.85
C GLY A 461 -19.77 15.45 -3.74
N GLN A 462 -20.84 16.18 -4.11
CA GLN A 462 -22.11 15.53 -4.44
C GLN A 462 -22.08 15.24 -5.94
N GLU A 463 -22.26 14.00 -6.33
CA GLU A 463 -22.51 13.66 -7.72
C GLU A 463 -23.86 14.23 -8.13
N THR A 464 -23.82 15.32 -8.86
CA THR A 464 -24.95 15.67 -9.69
C THR A 464 -24.71 15.05 -11.07
N ARG A 465 -25.14 13.82 -11.28
CA ARG A 465 -25.31 13.29 -12.62
C ARG A 465 -26.27 14.21 -13.37
N LYS A 466 -25.75 15.20 -14.08
CA LYS A 466 -26.52 15.86 -15.10
C LYS A 466 -26.72 14.82 -16.21
N LYS A 467 -27.95 14.32 -16.34
CA LYS A 467 -28.37 13.67 -17.57
C LYS A 467 -28.04 14.65 -18.68
N ARG A 468 -27.20 14.22 -19.63
CA ARG A 468 -26.85 15.03 -20.79
C ARG A 468 -27.74 14.59 -21.94
N ALA A 469 -28.29 15.56 -22.65
CA ALA A 469 -28.96 15.33 -23.91
C ALA A 469 -28.11 15.95 -25.03
N GLY A 470 -28.09 15.33 -26.16
CA GLY A 470 -27.33 15.79 -27.30
C GLY A 470 -27.96 15.39 -28.64
N VAL A 471 -27.45 15.96 -29.70
CA VAL A 471 -27.87 15.67 -31.08
C VAL A 471 -26.72 15.01 -31.82
N LEU A 472 -26.99 13.93 -32.54
CA LEU A 472 -26.07 13.33 -33.50
C LEU A 472 -26.35 13.99 -34.85
N LEU A 473 -25.40 14.74 -35.38
CA LEU A 473 -25.47 15.36 -36.71
C LEU A 473 -24.05 15.51 -37.25
N HIS A 474 -23.79 14.95 -38.43
CA HIS A 474 -22.51 15.17 -39.08
C HIS A 474 -22.43 16.62 -39.62
N PRO A 475 -21.28 17.33 -39.51
CA PRO A 475 -21.11 18.70 -39.97
C PRO A 475 -21.51 18.91 -41.43
N THR A 476 -21.27 17.93 -42.29
CA THR A 476 -21.63 17.98 -43.71
C THR A 476 -23.16 18.07 -43.98
N SER A 477 -23.99 17.78 -42.98
CA SER A 477 -25.44 17.93 -43.05
C SER A 477 -25.92 19.36 -42.75
N LEU A 478 -25.00 20.25 -42.36
CA LEU A 478 -25.31 21.66 -42.17
C LEU A 478 -25.26 22.39 -43.52
N PRO A 479 -26.09 23.42 -43.75
CA PRO A 479 -26.00 24.24 -44.95
C PRO A 479 -24.69 25.00 -45.00
N SER A 480 -24.08 25.11 -46.19
CA SER A 480 -22.94 25.98 -46.44
C SER A 480 -23.02 26.58 -47.85
N ALA A 481 -22.21 27.61 -48.11
CA ALA A 481 -22.13 28.27 -49.42
C ALA A 481 -21.61 27.33 -50.52
N GLY A 482 -20.86 26.29 -50.16
CA GLY A 482 -20.33 25.27 -51.07
C GLY A 482 -21.21 24.03 -51.26
N GLY A 483 -22.41 23.99 -50.67
CA GLY A 483 -23.35 22.87 -50.75
C GLY A 483 -23.22 21.85 -49.63
N ASN A 484 -22.00 21.45 -49.27
CA ASN A 484 -21.74 20.57 -48.14
C ASN A 484 -21.39 21.39 -46.89
N GLY A 485 -21.94 21.02 -45.76
CA GLY A 485 -21.64 21.68 -44.47
C GLY A 485 -20.18 21.51 -44.07
N ASP A 486 -19.70 22.46 -43.31
CA ASP A 486 -18.34 22.55 -42.80
C ASP A 486 -18.37 22.96 -41.31
N LEU A 487 -17.20 23.11 -40.70
CA LEU A 487 -17.02 23.62 -39.33
C LEU A 487 -17.01 25.17 -39.29
N GLY A 488 -17.54 25.82 -40.32
CA GLY A 488 -17.63 27.26 -40.47
C GLY A 488 -18.82 27.89 -39.74
N PRO A 489 -19.28 29.06 -40.20
CA PRO A 489 -20.30 29.87 -39.49
C PRO A 489 -21.60 29.14 -39.13
N ASN A 490 -22.03 28.18 -39.97
CA ASN A 490 -23.26 27.42 -39.71
C ASN A 490 -23.05 26.36 -38.60
N ALA A 491 -21.84 25.82 -38.43
CA ALA A 491 -21.53 24.99 -37.29
C ALA A 491 -21.60 25.77 -35.99
N TYR A 492 -21.09 27.01 -35.95
CA TYR A 492 -21.23 27.89 -34.78
C TYR A 492 -22.69 28.21 -34.46
N ARG A 493 -23.51 28.54 -35.50
CA ARG A 493 -24.94 28.74 -35.32
C ARG A 493 -25.65 27.50 -34.78
N PHE A 494 -25.24 26.33 -35.23
CA PHE A 494 -25.79 25.07 -34.72
C PHE A 494 -25.40 24.82 -33.25
N ILE A 495 -24.19 25.15 -32.85
CA ILE A 495 -23.78 25.09 -31.42
C ILE A 495 -24.63 26.07 -30.58
N ASP A 496 -24.88 27.30 -31.08
CA ASP A 496 -25.73 28.26 -30.38
C ASP A 496 -27.18 27.76 -30.29
N PHE A 497 -27.70 27.15 -31.36
CA PHE A 497 -29.00 26.50 -31.35
C PHE A 497 -29.07 25.36 -30.31
N LEU A 498 -28.08 24.48 -30.29
CA LEU A 498 -28.00 23.38 -29.31
C LEU A 498 -27.98 23.91 -27.87
N LYS A 499 -27.21 24.96 -27.63
CA LYS A 499 -27.15 25.64 -26.33
C LYS A 499 -28.50 26.20 -25.92
N THR A 500 -29.20 26.88 -26.84
CA THR A 500 -30.53 27.45 -26.61
C THR A 500 -31.56 26.34 -26.38
N ALA A 501 -31.43 25.21 -27.08
CA ALA A 501 -32.29 24.04 -26.94
C ALA A 501 -31.95 23.19 -25.69
N GLY A 502 -31.05 23.65 -24.83
CA GLY A 502 -30.64 22.93 -23.61
C GLY A 502 -29.83 21.66 -23.85
N GLN A 503 -29.30 21.49 -25.06
CA GLN A 503 -28.44 20.36 -25.40
C GLN A 503 -27.02 20.62 -24.92
N SER A 504 -26.32 19.56 -24.47
CA SER A 504 -24.93 19.66 -23.91
C SER A 504 -23.92 18.85 -24.73
N LEU A 505 -24.36 18.10 -25.69
CA LEU A 505 -23.52 17.24 -26.53
C LEU A 505 -23.88 17.42 -28.00
N TRP A 506 -22.88 17.53 -28.85
CA TRP A 506 -22.97 17.36 -30.28
C TRP A 506 -22.13 16.16 -30.69
N GLN A 507 -22.76 15.06 -31.05
CA GLN A 507 -22.08 13.87 -31.56
C GLN A 507 -21.92 14.00 -33.06
N ILE A 508 -20.69 13.83 -33.54
CA ILE A 508 -20.35 13.83 -34.96
C ILE A 508 -19.79 12.47 -35.36
N LEU A 509 -19.88 12.13 -36.63
CA LEU A 509 -19.21 10.97 -37.21
C LEU A 509 -17.73 11.30 -37.50
N PRO A 510 -16.87 10.30 -37.83
CA PRO A 510 -15.47 10.57 -38.15
C PRO A 510 -15.31 11.65 -39.23
N LEU A 511 -14.39 12.59 -38.97
CA LEU A 511 -14.09 13.72 -39.87
C LEU A 511 -12.88 13.42 -40.79
N THR A 512 -12.70 12.18 -41.15
CA THR A 512 -11.55 11.75 -41.99
C THR A 512 -12.01 11.46 -43.42
N PRO A 513 -11.17 11.69 -44.45
CA PRO A 513 -11.57 11.44 -45.84
C PRO A 513 -11.91 9.97 -46.06
N PRO A 514 -13.08 9.65 -46.65
CA PRO A 514 -13.45 8.26 -46.94
C PRO A 514 -12.57 7.66 -48.01
N LEU A 515 -12.27 6.36 -47.90
CA LEU A 515 -11.44 5.63 -48.86
C LEU A 515 -12.25 5.21 -50.09
N MET A 516 -13.45 4.69 -49.87
CA MET A 516 -14.36 4.24 -50.90
C MET A 516 -15.80 4.44 -50.42
N GLY A 517 -16.67 4.96 -51.32
CA GLY A 517 -18.06 5.28 -50.98
C GLY A 517 -18.17 6.45 -50.01
N ASP A 518 -19.39 6.71 -49.54
CA ASP A 518 -19.72 7.88 -48.74
C ASP A 518 -19.72 7.58 -47.21
N SER A 519 -19.19 6.44 -46.79
CA SER A 519 -19.16 6.06 -45.38
C SER A 519 -18.04 6.74 -44.63
N PRO A 520 -18.30 7.56 -43.62
CA PRO A 520 -17.28 8.22 -42.81
C PRO A 520 -16.45 7.24 -41.97
N TYR A 521 -16.86 5.98 -41.87
CA TYR A 521 -16.13 4.93 -41.14
C TYR A 521 -15.06 4.21 -42.00
N LEU A 522 -15.06 4.42 -43.31
CA LEU A 522 -14.07 3.88 -44.23
C LEU A 522 -13.01 4.93 -44.56
N ALA A 523 -12.24 5.31 -43.59
CA ALA A 523 -11.25 6.38 -43.70
C ALA A 523 -9.90 5.88 -44.24
N ARG A 524 -9.22 6.73 -45.04
CA ARG A 524 -7.83 6.53 -45.49
C ARG A 524 -6.82 6.73 -44.40
N SER A 525 -7.10 7.59 -43.45
CA SER A 525 -6.20 7.99 -42.39
C SER A 525 -6.99 8.35 -41.13
N ALA A 526 -6.49 7.98 -39.99
CA ALA A 526 -7.06 8.42 -38.70
C ALA A 526 -6.67 9.87 -38.34
N PHE A 527 -5.72 10.47 -39.06
CA PHE A 527 -5.11 11.77 -38.72
C PHE A 527 -5.40 12.88 -39.73
N ALA A 528 -5.84 12.55 -40.95
CA ALA A 528 -6.13 13.52 -41.95
C ALA A 528 -7.58 14.04 -41.81
N GLY A 529 -7.76 15.36 -41.80
CA GLY A 529 -9.08 15.99 -41.91
C GLY A 529 -9.68 15.82 -43.31
N ASN A 530 -10.99 15.78 -43.38
CA ASN A 530 -11.75 15.77 -44.64
C ASN A 530 -11.91 17.19 -45.20
#